data_bda12aa972226e0ae5a5693bfc7be536
#
_entry.id   bda12aa972226e0ae5a5693bfc7be536
#
_cell.length_a   1.000
_cell.length_b   1.000
_cell.length_c   1.000
_cell.angle_alpha   90.00
_cell.angle_beta   90.00
_cell.angle_gamma   90.00
#
_symmetry.space_group_name_H-M   'P 1'
#
loop_
_entity.id
_entity.type
_entity.pdbx_description
1 polymer ?
#
loop_
_entity_poly.entity_id
_entity_poly.type
_entity_poly.pdbx_seq_one_letter_code
_entity_poly.pdbx_strand_id
1 'polypeptide(L)'
;FSSRETSLANRLIGLFGVDPLKWRFEPKPVLKLLGFKVNGLAGGPSLALLTIIIFGIWSFVGYNTVIFLSGLGNIPKEIYEAAEIDGGSKWDRFWHITIPMISPVTFYLTLIGFIGTFKAFNHIYVMRTPSAQNTVITTSLLVFDRFYKANQYGVATAQAIVLFAVILGLTLAQNKIMGERVFYG
;
A
#
# COMPACT_ATOMS: atom_id res chain seq x y z
N PHE A 1 -6.40 -16.12 4.83
CA PHE A 1 -5.18 -16.56 4.09
C PHE A 1 -4.42 -17.66 4.85
N SER A 2 -5.09 -18.77 5.11
CA SER A 2 -4.49 -19.99 5.69
C SER A 2 -4.01 -20.91 4.55
N SER A 3 -2.99 -21.74 4.83
CA SER A 3 -2.55 -22.79 3.90
C SER A 3 -3.50 -24.00 3.82
N ARG A 4 -4.58 -24.00 4.61
CA ARG A 4 -5.56 -25.10 4.59
C ARG A 4 -6.40 -25.03 3.31
N GLU A 5 -6.68 -26.18 2.71
CA GLU A 5 -7.56 -26.30 1.53
C GLU A 5 -8.94 -25.71 1.77
N THR A 6 -9.45 -25.83 2.99
CA THR A 6 -10.76 -25.33 3.43
C THR A 6 -10.80 -23.83 3.70
N SER A 7 -9.68 -23.09 3.53
CA SER A 7 -9.68 -21.63 3.76
C SER A 7 -10.55 -20.92 2.72
N LEU A 8 -11.20 -19.81 3.13
CA LEU A 8 -12.06 -19.02 2.23
C LEU A 8 -11.33 -18.62 0.93
N ALA A 9 -10.08 -18.20 1.04
CA ALA A 9 -9.27 -17.84 -0.12
C ALA A 9 -9.06 -19.03 -1.08
N ASN A 10 -8.76 -20.22 -0.55
CA ASN A 10 -8.59 -21.42 -1.39
C ASN A 10 -9.91 -21.93 -1.97
N ARG A 11 -11.01 -21.79 -1.24
CA ARG A 11 -12.34 -22.10 -1.79
C ARG A 11 -12.71 -21.18 -2.96
N LEU A 12 -12.42 -19.88 -2.84
CA LEU A 12 -12.71 -18.93 -3.91
C LEU A 12 -11.88 -19.22 -5.18
N ILE A 13 -10.58 -19.46 -5.04
CA ILE A 13 -9.73 -19.76 -6.20
C ILE A 13 -10.03 -21.14 -6.79
N GLY A 14 -10.48 -22.10 -5.96
CA GLY A 14 -10.93 -23.42 -6.40
C GLY A 14 -12.13 -23.37 -7.36
N LEU A 15 -12.98 -22.32 -7.27
CA LEU A 15 -14.05 -22.08 -8.24
C LEU A 15 -13.53 -21.82 -9.66
N PHE A 16 -12.29 -21.36 -9.78
CA PHE A 16 -11.61 -21.10 -11.05
C PHE A 16 -10.66 -22.25 -11.47
N GLY A 17 -10.74 -23.41 -10.79
CA GLY A 17 -9.92 -24.58 -11.10
C GLY A 17 -8.45 -24.45 -10.68
N VAL A 18 -8.14 -23.54 -9.76
CA VAL A 18 -6.77 -23.34 -9.25
C VAL A 18 -6.56 -24.19 -7.99
N ASP A 19 -5.46 -24.93 -7.95
CA ASP A 19 -5.08 -25.75 -6.79
C ASP A 19 -4.90 -24.90 -5.53
N PRO A 20 -5.13 -25.48 -4.33
CA PRO A 20 -4.97 -24.76 -3.07
C PRO A 20 -3.56 -24.18 -2.89
N LEU A 21 -3.48 -22.87 -2.68
CA LEU A 21 -2.23 -22.14 -2.51
C LEU A 21 -1.83 -22.06 -1.03
N LYS A 22 -0.53 -22.07 -0.76
CA LYS A 22 0.02 -21.93 0.60
C LYS A 22 0.12 -20.48 1.08
N TRP A 23 -0.45 -19.52 0.35
CA TRP A 23 -0.56 -18.09 0.66
C TRP A 23 0.70 -17.54 1.36
N ARG A 24 0.59 -17.15 2.65
CA ARG A 24 1.68 -16.56 3.43
C ARG A 24 2.88 -17.49 3.70
N PHE A 25 2.79 -18.77 3.38
CA PHE A 25 3.87 -19.75 3.56
C PHE A 25 4.68 -20.00 2.29
N GLU A 26 4.25 -19.47 1.14
CA GLU A 26 4.89 -19.72 -0.15
C GLU A 26 5.87 -18.59 -0.50
N PRO A 27 7.19 -18.88 -0.51
CA PRO A 27 8.21 -17.89 -0.86
C PRO A 27 8.39 -17.70 -2.36
N LYS A 28 7.77 -18.55 -3.20
CA LYS A 28 7.92 -18.45 -4.66
C LYS A 28 7.22 -17.24 -5.22
N PRO A 29 7.82 -16.60 -6.26
CA PRO A 29 7.18 -15.51 -7.00
C PRO A 29 5.86 -15.95 -7.65
N VAL A 30 4.88 -15.06 -7.68
CA VAL A 30 3.54 -15.33 -8.20
C VAL A 30 3.58 -15.76 -9.67
N LEU A 31 4.36 -15.10 -10.51
CA LEU A 31 4.46 -15.44 -11.93
C LEU A 31 5.02 -16.85 -12.15
N LYS A 32 5.94 -17.30 -11.27
CA LYS A 32 6.46 -18.66 -11.32
C LYS A 32 5.41 -19.70 -10.93
N LEU A 33 4.50 -19.38 -10.02
CA LEU A 33 3.37 -20.25 -9.65
C LEU A 33 2.33 -20.34 -10.78
N LEU A 34 2.22 -19.30 -11.61
CA LEU A 34 1.36 -19.28 -12.79
C LEU A 34 1.99 -19.97 -14.02
N GLY A 35 3.15 -20.62 -13.85
CA GLY A 35 3.81 -21.41 -14.91
C GLY A 35 4.77 -20.63 -15.81
N PHE A 36 4.98 -19.32 -15.55
CA PHE A 36 5.95 -18.54 -16.33
C PHE A 36 7.39 -18.87 -15.93
N LYS A 37 8.26 -19.11 -16.90
CA LYS A 37 9.70 -19.35 -16.68
C LYS A 37 10.41 -18.00 -16.45
N VAL A 38 10.30 -17.45 -15.25
CA VAL A 38 10.92 -16.18 -14.85
C VAL A 38 11.89 -16.39 -13.70
N ASN A 39 13.03 -15.70 -13.73
CA ASN A 39 14.06 -15.77 -12.70
C ASN A 39 14.29 -14.42 -12.04
N GLY A 40 14.69 -14.44 -10.77
CA GLY A 40 15.02 -13.24 -10.01
C GLY A 40 13.84 -12.27 -9.85
N LEU A 41 14.11 -10.98 -9.93
CA LEU A 41 13.13 -9.90 -9.76
C LEU A 41 11.99 -9.88 -10.80
N ALA A 42 12.24 -10.45 -11.99
CA ALA A 42 11.21 -10.57 -13.04
C ALA A 42 10.05 -11.48 -12.65
N GLY A 43 10.21 -12.33 -11.63
CA GLY A 43 9.15 -13.19 -11.11
C GLY A 43 8.06 -12.45 -10.32
N GLY A 44 8.26 -11.17 -10.02
CA GLY A 44 7.36 -10.38 -9.18
C GLY A 44 7.47 -10.71 -7.69
N PRO A 45 6.52 -10.23 -6.87
CA PRO A 45 6.51 -10.49 -5.44
C PRO A 45 6.25 -11.98 -5.16
N SER A 46 6.75 -12.46 -4.01
CA SER A 46 6.36 -13.78 -3.52
C SER A 46 4.87 -13.82 -3.20
N LEU A 47 4.27 -15.02 -3.23
CA LEU A 47 2.86 -15.17 -2.86
C LEU A 47 2.63 -14.70 -1.40
N ALA A 48 3.59 -14.95 -0.51
CA ALA A 48 3.55 -14.47 0.87
C ALA A 48 3.52 -12.93 0.93
N LEU A 49 4.36 -12.25 0.15
CA LEU A 49 4.36 -10.78 0.10
C LEU A 49 3.07 -10.25 -0.51
N LEU A 50 2.57 -10.85 -1.59
CA LEU A 50 1.29 -10.47 -2.19
C LEU A 50 0.14 -10.59 -1.19
N THR A 51 0.13 -11.66 -0.38
CA THR A 51 -0.88 -11.86 0.67
C THR A 51 -0.86 -10.74 1.71
N ILE A 52 0.33 -10.30 2.11
CA ILE A 52 0.50 -9.18 3.05
C ILE A 52 0.05 -7.87 2.42
N ILE A 53 0.36 -7.64 1.13
CA ILE A 53 -0.09 -6.45 0.38
C ILE A 53 -1.62 -6.40 0.32
N ILE A 54 -2.28 -7.51 -0.06
CA ILE A 54 -3.75 -7.58 -0.11
C ILE A 54 -4.36 -7.30 1.26
N PHE A 55 -3.80 -7.86 2.32
CA PHE A 55 -4.24 -7.58 3.68
C PHE A 55 -4.06 -6.10 4.05
N GLY A 56 -2.92 -5.50 3.67
CA GLY A 56 -2.65 -4.08 3.88
C GLY A 56 -3.68 -3.19 3.17
N ILE A 57 -3.94 -3.44 1.88
CA ILE A 57 -4.95 -2.71 1.10
C ILE A 57 -6.31 -2.82 1.80
N TRP A 58 -6.74 -4.03 2.16
CA TRP A 58 -8.02 -4.24 2.85
C TRP A 58 -8.10 -3.47 4.18
N SER A 59 -7.02 -3.47 4.96
CA SER A 59 -6.99 -2.81 6.27
C SER A 59 -7.10 -1.28 6.17
N PHE A 60 -6.55 -0.68 5.12
CA PHE A 60 -6.49 0.78 4.98
C PHE A 60 -7.57 1.37 4.07
N VAL A 61 -8.23 0.56 3.22
CA VAL A 61 -9.23 1.06 2.27
C VAL A 61 -10.38 1.79 2.96
N GLY A 62 -10.90 1.24 4.07
CA GLY A 62 -12.00 1.85 4.81
C GLY A 62 -11.65 3.23 5.38
N TYR A 63 -10.48 3.34 6.01
CA TYR A 63 -9.98 4.61 6.54
C TYR A 63 -9.82 5.67 5.45
N ASN A 64 -9.15 5.31 4.35
CA ASN A 64 -8.94 6.21 3.23
C ASN A 64 -10.27 6.63 2.58
N THR A 65 -11.22 5.71 2.45
CA THR A 65 -12.55 6.00 1.89
C THR A 65 -13.28 7.06 2.70
N VAL A 66 -13.28 6.95 4.04
CA VAL A 66 -13.94 7.94 4.91
C VAL A 66 -13.32 9.33 4.74
N ILE A 67 -11.99 9.43 4.66
CA ILE A 67 -11.31 10.72 4.46
C ILE A 67 -11.63 11.29 3.07
N PHE A 68 -11.64 10.46 2.01
CA PHE A 68 -12.04 10.91 0.68
C PHE A 68 -13.50 11.38 0.64
N LEU A 69 -14.42 10.67 1.29
CA LEU A 69 -15.83 11.08 1.38
C LEU A 69 -15.99 12.41 2.11
N SER A 70 -15.24 12.60 3.19
CA SER A 70 -15.22 13.91 3.90
C SER A 70 -14.71 15.03 3.00
N GLY A 71 -13.64 14.79 2.24
CA GLY A 71 -13.12 15.76 1.29
C GLY A 71 -14.11 16.10 0.16
N LEU A 72 -14.77 15.09 -0.39
CA LEU A 72 -15.81 15.29 -1.40
C LEU A 72 -17.02 16.07 -0.86
N GLY A 73 -17.40 15.82 0.39
CA GLY A 73 -18.50 16.52 1.05
C GLY A 73 -18.23 18.01 1.32
N ASN A 74 -16.97 18.43 1.30
CA ASN A 74 -16.59 19.82 1.46
C ASN A 74 -16.63 20.65 0.17
N ILE A 75 -16.85 20.01 -0.99
CA ILE A 75 -16.98 20.72 -2.27
C ILE A 75 -18.37 21.36 -2.32
N PRO A 76 -18.48 22.71 -2.46
CA PRO A 76 -19.76 23.39 -2.55
C PRO A 76 -20.58 22.89 -3.75
N LYS A 77 -21.87 22.67 -3.52
CA LYS A 77 -22.79 22.18 -4.58
C LYS A 77 -22.97 23.21 -5.70
N GLU A 78 -22.90 24.48 -5.33
CA GLU A 78 -23.04 25.63 -6.24
C GLU A 78 -22.04 25.58 -7.40
N ILE A 79 -20.84 25.06 -7.16
CA ILE A 79 -19.81 24.90 -8.20
C ILE A 79 -20.25 23.86 -9.25
N TYR A 80 -20.86 22.76 -8.80
CA TYR A 80 -21.38 21.74 -9.71
C TYR A 80 -22.61 22.23 -10.49
N GLU A 81 -23.49 22.99 -9.82
CA GLU A 81 -24.68 23.58 -10.41
C GLU A 81 -24.32 24.63 -11.47
N ALA A 82 -23.36 25.50 -11.16
CA ALA A 82 -22.85 26.47 -12.16
C ALA A 82 -22.27 25.79 -13.38
N ALA A 83 -21.43 24.76 -13.19
CA ALA A 83 -20.86 24.00 -14.30
C ALA A 83 -21.93 23.23 -15.13
N GLU A 84 -23.06 22.87 -14.51
CA GLU A 84 -24.17 22.23 -15.21
C GLU A 84 -24.95 23.23 -16.06
N ILE A 85 -25.14 24.44 -15.57
CA ILE A 85 -25.75 25.54 -16.32
C ILE A 85 -24.88 25.92 -17.55
N ASP A 86 -23.54 25.88 -17.39
CA ASP A 86 -22.58 26.12 -18.47
C ASP A 86 -22.48 24.95 -19.48
N GLY A 87 -23.30 23.89 -19.30
CA GLY A 87 -23.36 22.74 -20.22
C GLY A 87 -22.26 21.69 -19.98
N GLY A 88 -21.56 21.75 -18.88
CA GLY A 88 -20.51 20.80 -18.51
C GLY A 88 -21.06 19.38 -18.27
N SER A 89 -20.49 18.40 -18.97
CA SER A 89 -20.84 16.99 -18.80
C SER A 89 -20.39 16.46 -17.41
N LYS A 90 -20.88 15.26 -17.03
CA LYS A 90 -20.42 14.59 -15.80
C LYS A 90 -18.91 14.34 -15.80
N TRP A 91 -18.31 14.04 -16.95
CA TRP A 91 -16.87 13.83 -17.09
C TRP A 91 -16.10 15.14 -16.97
N ASP A 92 -16.60 16.25 -17.54
CA ASP A 92 -15.97 17.57 -17.40
C ASP A 92 -15.95 18.00 -15.95
N ARG A 93 -17.08 17.86 -15.23
CA ARG A 93 -17.17 18.15 -13.79
C ARG A 93 -16.23 17.28 -12.96
N PHE A 94 -16.09 15.99 -13.29
CA PHE A 94 -15.18 15.10 -12.58
C PHE A 94 -13.71 15.55 -12.73
N TRP A 95 -13.26 15.79 -13.95
CA TRP A 95 -11.86 16.11 -14.21
C TRP A 95 -11.47 17.55 -13.88
N HIS A 96 -12.37 18.52 -14.07
CA HIS A 96 -12.06 19.94 -13.91
C HIS A 96 -12.51 20.54 -12.57
N ILE A 97 -13.42 19.87 -11.84
CA ILE A 97 -13.87 20.32 -10.52
C ILE A 97 -13.49 19.33 -9.44
N THR A 98 -14.00 18.08 -9.53
CA THR A 98 -13.85 17.11 -8.46
C THR A 98 -12.37 16.77 -8.19
N ILE A 99 -11.61 16.40 -9.22
CA ILE A 99 -10.19 16.02 -9.08
C ILE A 99 -9.34 17.18 -8.54
N PRO A 100 -9.39 18.40 -9.09
CA PRO A 100 -8.66 19.53 -8.52
C PRO A 100 -9.04 19.85 -7.08
N MET A 101 -10.34 19.92 -6.77
CA MET A 101 -10.80 20.30 -5.42
C MET A 101 -10.52 19.25 -4.35
N ILE A 102 -10.40 17.95 -4.73
CA ILE A 102 -10.01 16.88 -3.79
C ILE A 102 -8.49 16.70 -3.71
N SER A 103 -7.72 17.47 -4.49
CA SER A 103 -6.25 17.34 -4.53
C SER A 103 -5.56 17.51 -3.16
N PRO A 104 -6.01 18.38 -2.22
CA PRO A 104 -5.42 18.46 -0.88
C PRO A 104 -5.56 17.16 -0.09
N VAL A 105 -6.73 16.52 -0.18
CA VAL A 105 -7.00 15.24 0.49
C VAL A 105 -6.15 14.13 -0.14
N THR A 106 -6.08 14.09 -1.47
CA THR A 106 -5.26 13.13 -2.22
C THR A 106 -3.78 13.29 -1.86
N PHE A 107 -3.29 14.51 -1.78
CA PHE A 107 -1.92 14.81 -1.38
C PHE A 107 -1.64 14.31 0.04
N TYR A 108 -2.51 14.65 1.01
CA TYR A 108 -2.40 14.21 2.39
C TYR A 108 -2.35 12.68 2.50
N LEU A 109 -3.33 11.98 1.91
CA LEU A 109 -3.41 10.51 1.97
C LEU A 109 -2.22 9.84 1.29
N THR A 110 -1.74 10.39 0.17
CA THR A 110 -0.55 9.88 -0.52
C THR A 110 0.69 10.05 0.34
N LEU A 111 0.85 11.19 1.00
CA LEU A 111 1.99 11.47 1.89
C LEU A 111 1.99 10.52 3.10
N ILE A 112 0.87 10.41 3.81
CA ILE A 112 0.74 9.51 4.97
C ILE A 112 0.88 8.04 4.56
N GLY A 113 0.29 7.65 3.42
CA GLY A 113 0.40 6.30 2.88
C GLY A 113 1.84 5.94 2.53
N PHE A 114 2.57 6.86 1.92
CA PHE A 114 3.99 6.67 1.57
C PHE A 114 4.85 6.47 2.81
N ILE A 115 4.75 7.36 3.81
CA ILE A 115 5.43 7.22 5.10
C ILE A 115 5.04 5.89 5.76
N GLY A 116 3.74 5.55 5.76
CA GLY A 116 3.21 4.32 6.34
C GLY A 116 3.78 3.05 5.72
N THR A 117 4.01 3.05 4.40
CA THR A 117 4.61 1.92 3.68
C THR A 117 6.03 1.64 4.16
N PHE A 118 6.88 2.66 4.31
CA PHE A 118 8.24 2.49 4.82
C PHE A 118 8.29 2.10 6.30
N LYS A 119 7.31 2.52 7.09
CA LYS A 119 7.15 2.18 8.51
C LYS A 119 6.36 0.88 8.73
N ALA A 120 5.93 0.20 7.69
CA ALA A 120 5.12 -1.01 7.80
C ALA A 120 5.85 -2.08 8.63
N PHE A 121 5.26 -2.42 9.79
CA PHE A 121 5.82 -3.37 10.75
C PHE A 121 4.76 -4.35 11.26
N ASN A 122 3.71 -3.87 11.93
CA ASN A 122 2.80 -4.70 12.72
C ASN A 122 2.20 -5.88 11.95
N HIS A 123 1.55 -5.62 10.82
CA HIS A 123 0.91 -6.65 10.00
C HIS A 123 1.94 -7.60 9.38
N ILE A 124 3.12 -7.11 9.00
CA ILE A 124 4.19 -7.94 8.45
C ILE A 124 4.77 -8.84 9.56
N TYR A 125 5.03 -8.29 10.74
CA TYR A 125 5.55 -9.04 11.89
C TYR A 125 4.64 -10.21 12.29
N VAL A 126 3.32 -9.96 12.35
CA VAL A 126 2.33 -10.98 12.72
C VAL A 126 2.11 -12.00 11.61
N MET A 127 2.15 -11.56 10.34
CA MET A 127 1.85 -12.43 9.20
C MET A 127 3.06 -13.18 8.65
N ARG A 128 4.29 -12.76 8.96
CA ARG A 128 5.49 -13.46 8.49
C ARG A 128 5.55 -14.90 9.02
N THR A 129 6.06 -15.79 8.21
CA THR A 129 6.26 -17.20 8.55
C THR A 129 7.72 -17.57 8.32
N PRO A 130 8.28 -18.56 9.05
CA PRO A 130 9.66 -19.00 8.84
C PRO A 130 9.96 -19.43 7.40
N SER A 131 8.99 -20.05 6.73
CA SER A 131 9.15 -20.54 5.34
C SER A 131 9.29 -19.43 4.30
N ALA A 132 8.72 -18.24 4.56
CA ALA A 132 8.73 -17.10 3.64
C ALA A 132 9.46 -15.87 4.21
N GLN A 133 10.15 -16.02 5.33
CA GLN A 133 10.76 -14.91 6.08
C GLN A 133 11.62 -14.01 5.20
N ASN A 134 12.48 -14.58 4.36
CA ASN A 134 13.40 -13.81 3.52
C ASN A 134 12.74 -13.02 2.39
N THR A 135 11.48 -13.30 2.07
CA THR A 135 10.74 -12.64 0.98
C THR A 135 9.82 -11.53 1.46
N VAL A 136 9.66 -11.38 2.78
CA VAL A 136 8.75 -10.40 3.41
C VAL A 136 9.45 -9.50 4.43
N ILE A 137 10.78 -9.41 4.38
CA ILE A 137 11.57 -8.55 5.27
C ILE A 137 11.43 -7.09 4.80
N THR A 138 10.96 -6.22 5.69
CA THR A 138 11.04 -4.76 5.53
C THR A 138 12.16 -4.19 6.38
N THR A 139 12.61 -2.97 6.06
CA THR A 139 13.65 -2.29 6.84
C THR A 139 13.24 -2.11 8.30
N SER A 140 11.98 -1.73 8.57
CA SER A 140 11.45 -1.62 9.95
C SER A 140 11.53 -2.93 10.71
N LEU A 141 11.24 -4.05 10.04
CA LEU A 141 11.32 -5.38 10.63
C LEU A 141 12.77 -5.78 10.90
N LEU A 142 13.68 -5.44 9.99
CA LEU A 142 15.10 -5.70 10.13
C LEU A 142 15.69 -4.92 11.33
N VAL A 143 15.34 -3.65 11.49
CA VAL A 143 15.72 -2.83 12.65
C VAL A 143 15.26 -3.49 13.95
N PHE A 144 14.00 -3.93 13.99
CA PHE A 144 13.45 -4.62 15.15
C PHE A 144 14.20 -5.93 15.48
N ASP A 145 14.44 -6.78 14.48
CA ASP A 145 15.12 -8.06 14.69
C ASP A 145 16.57 -7.86 15.13
N ARG A 146 17.27 -6.82 14.61
CA ARG A 146 18.62 -6.45 15.05
C ARG A 146 18.63 -5.93 16.48
N PHE A 147 17.66 -5.12 16.87
CA PHE A 147 17.58 -4.53 18.20
C PHE A 147 17.22 -5.59 19.25
N TYR A 148 16.09 -6.30 19.06
CA TYR A 148 15.52 -7.17 20.09
C TYR A 148 15.98 -8.62 20.05
N LYS A 149 16.35 -9.15 18.86
CA LYS A 149 16.73 -10.57 18.75
C LYS A 149 18.23 -10.78 18.69
N ALA A 150 18.95 -9.87 18.02
CA ALA A 150 20.39 -9.97 17.85
C ALA A 150 21.19 -9.14 18.86
N ASN A 151 20.53 -8.31 19.69
CA ASN A 151 21.15 -7.37 20.65
C ASN A 151 22.21 -6.43 20.00
N GLN A 152 22.06 -6.14 18.70
CA GLN A 152 22.95 -5.29 17.94
C GLN A 152 22.45 -3.84 17.92
N TYR A 153 22.41 -3.20 19.09
CA TYR A 153 21.80 -1.88 19.28
C TYR A 153 22.40 -0.79 18.38
N GLY A 154 23.72 -0.74 18.25
CA GLY A 154 24.41 0.26 17.40
C GLY A 154 24.03 0.11 15.93
N VAL A 155 23.99 -1.14 15.41
CA VAL A 155 23.59 -1.40 14.01
C VAL A 155 22.12 -1.08 13.79
N ALA A 156 21.24 -1.49 14.71
CA ALA A 156 19.81 -1.21 14.64
C ALA A 156 19.54 0.30 14.63
N THR A 157 20.21 1.05 15.51
CA THR A 157 20.09 2.52 15.56
C THR A 157 20.58 3.18 14.28
N ALA A 158 21.72 2.76 13.75
CA ALA A 158 22.24 3.28 12.46
C ALA A 158 21.23 3.01 11.32
N GLN A 159 20.67 1.81 11.25
CA GLN A 159 19.64 1.47 10.25
C GLN A 159 18.37 2.31 10.42
N ALA A 160 17.94 2.57 11.66
CA ALA A 160 16.77 3.42 11.93
C ALA A 160 17.01 4.88 11.49
N ILE A 161 18.22 5.41 11.71
CA ILE A 161 18.61 6.77 11.26
C ILE A 161 18.63 6.84 9.72
N VAL A 162 19.20 5.84 9.06
CA VAL A 162 19.17 5.76 7.58
C VAL A 162 17.74 5.68 7.06
N LEU A 163 16.89 4.84 7.65
CA LEU A 163 15.48 4.75 7.27
C LEU A 163 14.76 6.10 7.45
N PHE A 164 15.00 6.78 8.56
CA PHE A 164 14.45 8.12 8.81
C PHE A 164 14.91 9.12 7.76
N ALA A 165 16.21 9.15 7.43
CA ALA A 165 16.74 10.06 6.42
C ALA A 165 16.15 9.81 5.02
N VAL A 166 15.95 8.53 4.65
CA VAL A 166 15.28 8.15 3.39
C VAL A 166 13.83 8.63 3.39
N ILE A 167 13.06 8.35 4.45
CA ILE A 167 11.65 8.79 4.55
C ILE A 167 11.58 10.32 4.49
N LEU A 168 12.44 11.03 5.22
CA LEU A 168 12.49 12.49 5.23
C LEU A 168 12.79 13.04 3.83
N GLY A 169 13.83 12.53 3.17
CA GLY A 169 14.22 12.96 1.84
C GLY A 169 13.11 12.74 0.81
N LEU A 170 12.47 11.57 0.83
CA LEU A 170 11.36 11.26 -0.06
C LEU A 170 10.12 12.11 0.24
N THR A 171 9.84 12.37 1.52
CA THR A 171 8.72 13.24 1.93
C THR A 171 8.93 14.68 1.46
N LEU A 172 10.16 15.22 1.60
CA LEU A 172 10.50 16.55 1.10
C LEU A 172 10.41 16.62 -0.42
N ALA A 173 10.88 15.60 -1.12
CA ALA A 173 10.76 15.50 -2.58
C ALA A 173 9.30 15.45 -3.03
N GLN A 174 8.46 14.64 -2.38
CA GLN A 174 7.03 14.55 -2.66
C GLN A 174 6.32 15.88 -2.41
N ASN A 175 6.63 16.54 -1.29
CA ASN A 175 6.06 17.86 -0.97
C ASN A 175 6.43 18.89 -2.04
N LYS A 176 7.67 18.90 -2.51
CA LYS A 176 8.11 19.81 -3.58
C LYS A 176 7.42 19.53 -4.92
N ILE A 177 7.24 18.26 -5.29
CA ILE A 177 6.69 17.88 -6.60
C ILE A 177 5.17 18.00 -6.64
N MET A 178 4.49 17.56 -5.58
CA MET A 178 3.04 17.48 -5.52
C MET A 178 2.41 18.69 -4.82
N GLY A 179 3.09 19.29 -3.85
CA GLY A 179 2.55 20.41 -3.06
C GLY A 179 2.24 21.63 -3.93
N GLU A 180 3.04 21.90 -4.97
CA GLU A 180 2.81 23.00 -5.92
C GLU A 180 1.59 22.78 -6.83
N ARG A 181 1.07 21.54 -6.91
CA ARG A 181 -0.08 21.17 -7.75
C ARG A 181 -1.38 21.03 -6.95
N VAL A 182 -1.32 21.27 -5.66
CA VAL A 182 -2.50 21.20 -4.77
C VAL A 182 -3.29 22.49 -4.90
N PHE A 183 -4.57 22.36 -5.18
CA PHE A 183 -5.49 23.49 -5.25
C PHE A 183 -5.93 23.85 -3.82
N TYR A 184 -5.43 24.95 -3.31
CA TYR A 184 -5.92 25.61 -2.09
C TYR A 184 -6.85 26.73 -2.53
N GLY A 185 -8.17 26.46 -2.62
CA GLY A 185 -9.20 27.37 -3.07
C GLY A 185 -9.18 28.77 -2.46
#